data_3e9b38a9b4f3b419d828b2a94da1d94a
#
_entry.id   3e9b38a9b4f3b419d828b2a94da1d94a
#
_cell.length_a   1.000
_cell.length_b   1.000
_cell.length_c   1.000
_cell.angle_alpha   90.00
_cell.angle_beta   90.00
_cell.angle_gamma   90.00
#
_symmetry.space_group_name_H-M   'P 1'
#
loop_
_entity.id
_entity.type
_entity.pdbx_description
1 polymer ?
#
loop_
_entity_poly.entity_id
_entity_poly.type
_entity_poly.pdbx_seq_one_letter_code
_entity_poly.pdbx_strand_id
1 'polypeptide(L)'
;MSIVTPLKSPNNFICAEVLKSIISKDIKIDSFGFSSGQLELSLYNDGYDIIFFTNKIFVWEFWQNLKTNPEMFISDVKFLHNSLENRDLILLKDKWYDIYKDSDLRAAMFYLLNRYSTSGIFSRNAINKANFSPLNLRQLDMLCPLIKSTDIRYHNDHDLCDFIDALEGDNIYLIPANKYEYKVLKRNYVPNQEEVYFNHERIFNILKESDKKILAIYKYNDYVDQMHNRKIYVDKSGKIT
;
A
#
# COMPACT_ATOMS: atom_id res chain seq x y z
N MET A 1 -12.35 -13.59 -8.20
CA MET A 1 -11.07 -14.31 -7.92
C MET A 1 -10.18 -13.41 -7.09
N SER A 2 -9.72 -13.84 -5.93
CA SER A 2 -8.86 -12.96 -5.10
C SER A 2 -7.49 -12.79 -5.76
N ILE A 3 -7.06 -11.54 -5.94
CA ILE A 3 -5.74 -11.24 -6.48
C ILE A 3 -4.70 -11.50 -5.40
N VAL A 4 -3.68 -12.28 -5.73
CA VAL A 4 -2.50 -12.46 -4.89
C VAL A 4 -1.47 -11.41 -5.25
N THR A 5 -1.21 -10.48 -4.33
CA THR A 5 -0.24 -9.42 -4.56
C THR A 5 1.18 -9.84 -4.19
N PRO A 6 2.20 -9.31 -4.87
CA PRO A 6 3.59 -9.71 -4.64
C PRO A 6 4.17 -9.13 -3.34
N LEU A 7 3.64 -8.01 -2.85
CA LEU A 7 4.06 -7.43 -1.58
C LEU A 7 3.26 -7.99 -0.41
N LYS A 8 3.96 -8.38 0.64
CA LYS A 8 3.33 -8.70 1.93
C LYS A 8 2.85 -7.42 2.61
N SER A 9 1.72 -7.52 3.29
CA SER A 9 1.20 -6.44 4.13
C SER A 9 0.75 -7.01 5.47
N PRO A 10 1.01 -6.35 6.58
CA PRO A 10 0.54 -6.80 7.90
C PRO A 10 -0.98 -6.73 8.05
N ASN A 11 -1.63 -5.91 7.24
CA ASN A 11 -3.06 -5.67 7.27
C ASN A 11 -3.72 -6.19 5.98
N ASN A 12 -3.90 -7.50 5.90
CA ASN A 12 -4.58 -8.16 4.77
C ASN A 12 -6.12 -8.10 4.94
N PHE A 13 -6.65 -7.02 5.49
CA PHE A 13 -8.09 -6.85 5.55
C PHE A 13 -8.61 -6.50 4.15
N ILE A 14 -9.28 -7.43 3.54
CA ILE A 14 -9.89 -7.25 2.22
C ILE A 14 -11.36 -6.95 2.44
N CYS A 15 -11.76 -5.70 2.19
CA CYS A 15 -13.17 -5.33 2.15
C CYS A 15 -13.63 -5.00 0.71
N ALA A 16 -12.97 -5.58 -0.30
CA ALA A 16 -13.31 -5.34 -1.69
C ALA A 16 -14.77 -5.66 -1.99
N GLU A 17 -15.30 -6.78 -1.48
CA GLU A 17 -16.69 -7.18 -1.69
C GLU A 17 -17.69 -6.20 -1.07
N VAL A 18 -17.35 -5.66 0.12
CA VAL A 18 -18.15 -4.63 0.77
C VAL A 18 -18.15 -3.34 -0.04
N LEU A 19 -16.97 -2.90 -0.49
CA LEU A 19 -16.87 -1.70 -1.32
C LEU A 19 -17.66 -1.84 -2.62
N LYS A 20 -17.62 -2.99 -3.27
CA LYS A 20 -18.40 -3.30 -4.47
C LYS A 20 -19.91 -3.19 -4.25
N SER A 21 -20.39 -3.45 -3.03
CA SER A 21 -21.82 -3.30 -2.71
C SER A 21 -22.23 -1.85 -2.41
N ILE A 22 -21.27 -0.97 -2.17
CA ILE A 22 -21.52 0.43 -1.76
C ILE A 22 -21.19 1.41 -2.90
N ILE A 23 -20.14 1.12 -3.68
CA ILE A 23 -19.63 2.02 -4.71
C ILE A 23 -20.14 1.58 -6.08
N SER A 24 -20.78 2.50 -6.82
CA SER A 24 -21.11 2.27 -8.23
C SER A 24 -19.85 2.29 -9.11
N LYS A 25 -19.82 1.46 -10.15
CA LYS A 25 -18.71 1.43 -11.13
C LYS A 25 -18.58 2.68 -11.99
N ASP A 26 -19.65 3.48 -12.04
CA ASP A 26 -19.68 4.72 -12.83
C ASP A 26 -18.92 5.86 -12.14
N ILE A 27 -18.50 5.66 -10.89
CA ILE A 27 -17.83 6.67 -10.09
C ILE A 27 -16.34 6.34 -10.05
N LYS A 28 -15.52 7.33 -10.36
CA LYS A 28 -14.07 7.22 -10.25
C LYS A 28 -13.62 7.21 -8.79
N ILE A 29 -12.61 6.41 -8.49
CA ILE A 29 -12.06 6.24 -7.15
C ILE A 29 -10.61 6.73 -7.14
N ASP A 30 -10.28 7.57 -6.17
CA ASP A 30 -8.91 7.93 -5.83
C ASP A 30 -8.54 7.22 -4.52
N SER A 31 -7.70 6.18 -4.59
CA SER A 31 -7.30 5.39 -3.42
C SER A 31 -5.96 5.83 -2.88
N PHE A 32 -5.90 6.13 -1.59
CA PHE A 32 -4.72 6.65 -0.90
C PHE A 32 -4.02 5.59 -0.06
N GLY A 33 -2.72 5.80 0.19
CA GLY A 33 -1.91 4.87 0.95
C GLY A 33 -1.71 3.53 0.25
N PHE A 34 -1.69 3.54 -1.08
CA PHE A 34 -1.41 2.37 -1.89
C PHE A 34 -0.07 1.75 -1.50
N SER A 35 -0.05 0.46 -1.23
CA SER A 35 1.18 -0.26 -0.88
C SER A 35 1.18 -1.68 -1.45
N SER A 36 0.59 -2.67 -0.81
CA SER A 36 0.50 -4.04 -1.34
C SER A 36 -0.48 -4.20 -2.50
N GLY A 37 -1.41 -3.28 -2.63
CA GLY A 37 -2.35 -3.21 -3.75
C GLY A 37 -3.50 -4.23 -3.71
N GLN A 38 -3.65 -4.99 -2.63
CA GLN A 38 -4.61 -6.09 -2.62
C GLN A 38 -6.06 -5.62 -2.80
N LEU A 39 -6.45 -4.56 -2.12
CA LEU A 39 -7.78 -3.97 -2.22
C LEU A 39 -7.98 -3.31 -3.59
N GLU A 40 -7.06 -2.42 -3.91
CA GLU A 40 -7.11 -1.56 -5.07
C GLU A 40 -7.09 -2.36 -6.38
N LEU A 41 -6.19 -3.34 -6.48
CA LEU A 41 -6.11 -4.22 -7.66
C LEU A 41 -7.31 -5.15 -7.79
N SER A 42 -7.92 -5.55 -6.66
CA SER A 42 -9.16 -6.33 -6.70
C SER A 42 -10.32 -5.51 -7.28
N LEU A 43 -10.47 -4.24 -6.88
CA LEU A 43 -11.47 -3.34 -7.46
C LEU A 43 -11.19 -3.07 -8.94
N TYR A 44 -9.93 -2.76 -9.27
CA TYR A 44 -9.53 -2.52 -10.66
C TYR A 44 -9.80 -3.71 -11.58
N ASN A 45 -9.46 -4.94 -11.14
CA ASN A 45 -9.71 -6.16 -11.88
C ASN A 45 -11.21 -6.43 -12.11
N ASP A 46 -12.05 -5.94 -11.23
CA ASP A 46 -13.51 -6.05 -11.35
C ASP A 46 -14.14 -4.87 -12.14
N GLY A 47 -13.31 -4.03 -12.76
CA GLY A 47 -13.72 -2.99 -13.70
C GLY A 47 -14.09 -1.65 -13.07
N TYR A 48 -13.61 -1.35 -11.86
CA TYR A 48 -13.72 0.00 -11.29
C TYR A 48 -12.64 0.91 -11.87
N ASP A 49 -13.00 2.16 -12.19
CA ASP A 49 -12.03 3.21 -12.54
C ASP A 49 -11.38 3.75 -11.25
N ILE A 50 -10.12 3.40 -11.05
CA ILE A 50 -9.41 3.69 -9.83
C ILE A 50 -7.98 4.16 -10.08
N ILE A 51 -7.60 5.29 -9.47
CA ILE A 51 -6.24 5.79 -9.41
C ILE A 51 -5.63 5.43 -8.06
N PHE A 52 -4.40 4.96 -8.06
CA PHE A 52 -3.68 4.56 -6.85
C PHE A 52 -2.67 5.62 -6.47
N PHE A 53 -2.80 6.17 -5.26
CA PHE A 53 -1.87 7.17 -4.74
C PHE A 53 -1.03 6.60 -3.61
N THR A 54 0.27 6.84 -3.67
CA THR A 54 1.21 6.51 -2.59
C THR A 54 2.15 7.68 -2.32
N ASN A 55 2.46 7.92 -1.05
CA ASN A 55 3.49 8.87 -0.63
C ASN A 55 4.81 8.18 -0.25
N LYS A 56 4.93 6.88 -0.51
CA LYS A 56 6.15 6.10 -0.30
C LYS A 56 6.87 5.93 -1.63
N ILE A 57 7.96 6.66 -1.80
CA ILE A 57 8.72 6.65 -3.06
C ILE A 57 9.15 5.23 -3.47
N PHE A 58 9.61 4.40 -2.53
CA PHE A 58 10.06 3.05 -2.82
C PHE A 58 8.91 2.08 -3.19
N VAL A 59 7.68 2.32 -2.70
CA VAL A 59 6.49 1.60 -3.15
C VAL A 59 6.15 1.99 -4.58
N TRP A 60 6.20 3.29 -4.89
CA TRP A 60 5.98 3.79 -6.24
C TRP A 60 7.03 3.23 -7.21
N GLU A 61 8.31 3.29 -6.87
CA GLU A 61 9.40 2.74 -7.68
C GLU A 61 9.20 1.25 -7.97
N PHE A 62 8.83 0.46 -6.96
CA PHE A 62 8.53 -0.96 -7.15
C PHE A 62 7.44 -1.19 -8.20
N TRP A 63 6.29 -0.50 -8.06
CA TRP A 63 5.17 -0.68 -8.97
C TRP A 63 5.46 -0.11 -10.36
N GLN A 64 6.19 0.99 -10.48
CA GLN A 64 6.60 1.54 -11.76
C GLN A 64 7.54 0.60 -12.51
N ASN A 65 8.55 0.05 -11.85
CA ASN A 65 9.46 -0.91 -12.46
C ASN A 65 8.73 -2.17 -12.95
N LEU A 66 7.84 -2.71 -12.12
CA LEU A 66 7.02 -3.87 -12.51
C LEU A 66 6.10 -3.56 -13.70
N LYS A 67 5.64 -2.31 -13.83
CA LYS A 67 4.76 -1.85 -14.91
C LYS A 67 5.52 -1.59 -16.21
N THR A 68 6.65 -0.91 -16.15
CA THR A 68 7.35 -0.37 -17.32
C THR A 68 8.38 -1.33 -17.88
N ASN A 69 9.10 -2.06 -17.05
CA ASN A 69 10.15 -2.98 -17.46
C ASN A 69 10.21 -4.23 -16.57
N PRO A 70 9.18 -5.09 -16.60
CA PRO A 70 9.07 -6.24 -15.70
C PRO A 70 10.21 -7.24 -15.84
N GLU A 71 10.70 -7.47 -17.07
CA GLU A 71 11.78 -8.44 -17.31
C GLU A 71 13.09 -7.99 -16.65
N MET A 72 13.45 -6.72 -16.81
CA MET A 72 14.64 -6.14 -16.17
C MET A 72 14.49 -6.16 -14.66
N PHE A 73 13.35 -5.72 -14.14
CA PHE A 73 13.07 -5.75 -12.71
C PHE A 73 13.20 -7.14 -12.10
N ILE A 74 12.64 -8.18 -12.76
CA ILE A 74 12.77 -9.57 -12.30
C ILE A 74 14.22 -10.06 -12.38
N SER A 75 14.99 -9.61 -13.38
CA SER A 75 16.41 -9.89 -13.49
C SER A 75 17.21 -9.28 -12.33
N ASP A 76 16.94 -8.03 -11.98
CA ASP A 76 17.57 -7.33 -10.86
C ASP A 76 17.24 -8.00 -9.52
N VAL A 77 16.00 -8.41 -9.33
CA VAL A 77 15.58 -9.18 -8.14
C VAL A 77 16.37 -10.48 -8.03
N LYS A 78 16.51 -11.23 -9.13
CA LYS A 78 17.30 -12.49 -9.16
C LYS A 78 18.78 -12.23 -8.87
N PHE A 79 19.35 -11.22 -9.51
CA PHE A 79 20.76 -10.84 -9.33
C PHE A 79 21.04 -10.50 -7.88
N LEU A 80 20.27 -9.59 -7.29
CA LEU A 80 20.42 -9.19 -5.88
C LEU A 80 20.17 -10.37 -4.93
N HIS A 81 19.13 -11.17 -5.18
CA HIS A 81 18.88 -12.36 -4.35
C HIS A 81 20.09 -13.33 -4.34
N ASN A 82 20.73 -13.56 -5.47
CA ASN A 82 21.84 -14.49 -5.57
C ASN A 82 23.14 -13.93 -4.96
N SER A 83 23.37 -12.62 -5.08
CA SER A 83 24.60 -11.95 -4.59
C SER A 83 24.62 -11.71 -3.09
N LEU A 84 23.46 -11.61 -2.43
CA LEU A 84 23.36 -11.32 -1.00
C LEU A 84 23.55 -12.56 -0.13
N GLU A 85 24.21 -12.38 1.02
CA GLU A 85 24.26 -13.35 2.10
C GLU A 85 23.40 -12.92 3.28
N ASN A 86 23.03 -13.84 4.19
CA ASN A 86 22.23 -13.51 5.36
C ASN A 86 22.89 -12.46 6.27
N ARG A 87 24.22 -12.42 6.35
CA ARG A 87 24.96 -11.42 7.11
C ARG A 87 24.75 -10.00 6.58
N ASP A 88 24.61 -9.84 5.26
CA ASP A 88 24.41 -8.55 4.61
C ASP A 88 23.05 -7.96 4.94
N LEU A 89 22.05 -8.81 5.20
CA LEU A 89 20.69 -8.40 5.49
C LEU A 89 20.59 -7.55 6.77
N ILE A 90 21.46 -7.76 7.74
CA ILE A 90 21.48 -6.97 8.99
C ILE A 90 21.79 -5.50 8.69
N LEU A 91 22.77 -5.24 7.85
CA LEU A 91 23.13 -3.89 7.42
C LEU A 91 22.08 -3.29 6.49
N LEU A 92 21.62 -4.11 5.53
CA LEU A 92 20.67 -3.66 4.52
C LEU A 92 19.32 -3.30 5.11
N LYS A 93 18.89 -3.98 6.18
CA LYS A 93 17.64 -3.67 6.86
C LYS A 93 17.48 -2.19 7.20
N ASP A 94 18.56 -1.52 7.62
CA ASP A 94 18.53 -0.14 8.07
C ASP A 94 19.05 0.87 7.03
N LYS A 95 19.94 0.41 6.12
CA LYS A 95 20.68 1.30 5.20
C LYS A 95 20.43 1.04 3.72
N TRP A 96 19.54 0.14 3.36
CA TRP A 96 19.30 -0.25 1.98
C TRP A 96 19.00 0.95 1.05
N TYR A 97 18.24 1.90 1.53
CA TYR A 97 17.85 3.08 0.75
C TYR A 97 19.03 4.00 0.46
N ASP A 98 19.96 4.11 1.39
CA ASP A 98 21.17 4.91 1.23
C ASP A 98 22.24 4.20 0.39
N ILE A 99 22.25 2.88 0.39
CA ILE A 99 23.19 2.06 -0.38
C ILE A 99 22.76 1.99 -1.84
N TYR A 100 21.49 1.75 -2.13
CA TYR A 100 20.98 1.64 -3.49
C TYR A 100 20.45 2.99 -3.99
N LYS A 101 21.31 3.74 -4.70
CA LYS A 101 20.92 5.07 -5.25
C LYS A 101 20.16 4.98 -6.56
N ASP A 102 20.39 3.92 -7.32
CA ASP A 102 19.64 3.61 -8.53
C ASP A 102 18.21 3.16 -8.16
N SER A 103 17.19 3.74 -8.84
CA SER A 103 15.79 3.49 -8.53
C SER A 103 15.36 2.05 -8.79
N ASP A 104 15.94 1.41 -9.81
CA ASP A 104 15.55 0.07 -10.23
C ASP A 104 16.11 -0.98 -9.25
N LEU A 105 17.40 -0.84 -8.89
CA LEU A 105 18.02 -1.67 -7.85
C LEU A 105 17.40 -1.41 -6.48
N ARG A 106 17.00 -0.17 -6.18
CA ARG A 106 16.32 0.16 -4.93
C ARG A 106 14.94 -0.48 -4.86
N ALA A 107 14.19 -0.46 -5.95
CA ALA A 107 12.89 -1.13 -6.05
C ALA A 107 13.03 -2.65 -5.88
N ALA A 108 14.03 -3.26 -6.52
CA ALA A 108 14.31 -4.70 -6.38
C ALA A 108 14.73 -5.07 -4.95
N MET A 109 15.55 -4.23 -4.30
CA MET A 109 15.95 -4.43 -2.91
C MET A 109 14.76 -4.27 -1.95
N PHE A 110 13.91 -3.25 -2.13
CA PHE A 110 12.68 -3.09 -1.35
C PHE A 110 11.81 -4.36 -1.44
N TYR A 111 11.60 -4.87 -2.64
CA TYR A 111 10.83 -6.09 -2.84
C TYR A 111 11.44 -7.29 -2.09
N LEU A 112 12.75 -7.49 -2.19
CA LEU A 112 13.43 -8.58 -1.50
C LEU A 112 13.32 -8.47 0.01
N LEU A 113 13.55 -7.28 0.58
CA LEU A 113 13.42 -7.05 2.03
C LEU A 113 11.98 -7.28 2.52
N ASN A 114 10.99 -6.82 1.75
CA ASN A 114 9.58 -7.10 2.03
C ASN A 114 9.31 -8.62 2.05
N ARG A 115 9.83 -9.36 1.07
CA ARG A 115 9.64 -10.82 0.99
C ARG A 115 10.44 -11.60 2.03
N TYR A 116 11.63 -11.14 2.39
CA TYR A 116 12.45 -11.75 3.44
C TYR A 116 11.83 -11.58 4.83
N SER A 117 11.06 -10.53 5.06
CA SER A 117 10.36 -10.32 6.33
C SER A 117 9.18 -11.28 6.47
N THR A 118 8.75 -11.53 7.71
CA THR A 118 7.60 -12.39 7.99
C THR A 118 6.27 -11.71 7.65
N SER A 119 6.15 -10.40 7.89
CA SER A 119 4.90 -9.64 7.76
C SER A 119 4.89 -8.59 6.63
N GLY A 120 6.02 -8.42 5.93
CA GLY A 120 6.20 -7.33 4.94
C GLY A 120 6.76 -6.04 5.54
N ILE A 121 6.83 -5.92 6.87
CA ILE A 121 7.48 -4.82 7.57
C ILE A 121 8.88 -5.28 7.99
N PHE A 122 9.90 -4.96 7.20
CA PHE A 122 11.25 -5.44 7.46
C PHE A 122 12.01 -4.58 8.49
N SER A 123 11.67 -3.31 8.64
CA SER A 123 12.30 -2.42 9.62
C SER A 123 12.17 -2.91 11.07
N ARG A 124 11.05 -3.55 11.40
CA ARG A 124 10.76 -4.03 12.77
C ARG A 124 10.92 -5.53 12.95
N ASN A 125 10.92 -6.30 11.88
CA ASN A 125 10.87 -7.76 11.93
C ASN A 125 12.20 -8.40 11.58
N ALA A 126 12.37 -9.65 12.01
CA ALA A 126 13.45 -10.48 11.51
C ALA A 126 13.28 -10.72 10.00
N ILE A 127 14.39 -10.62 9.28
CA ILE A 127 14.46 -10.92 7.86
C ILE A 127 15.29 -12.18 7.64
N ASN A 128 14.82 -13.03 6.72
CA ASN A 128 15.49 -14.27 6.37
C ASN A 128 15.35 -14.52 4.87
N LYS A 129 16.48 -14.69 4.19
CA LYS A 129 16.54 -14.99 2.76
C LYS A 129 15.73 -16.23 2.36
N ALA A 130 15.63 -17.22 3.24
CA ALA A 130 14.84 -18.44 3.02
C ALA A 130 13.32 -18.19 2.87
N ASN A 131 12.81 -17.02 3.25
CA ASN A 131 11.42 -16.65 3.03
C ASN A 131 11.09 -16.31 1.57
N PHE A 132 12.11 -16.20 0.71
CA PHE A 132 11.95 -15.98 -0.72
C PHE A 132 12.00 -17.29 -1.48
N SER A 133 11.09 -17.47 -2.40
CA SER A 133 10.97 -18.70 -3.20
C SER A 133 10.72 -18.37 -4.68
N PRO A 134 10.92 -19.32 -5.60
CA PRO A 134 10.58 -19.14 -7.01
C PRO A 134 9.13 -18.75 -7.28
N LEU A 135 8.22 -19.12 -6.37
CA LEU A 135 6.82 -18.70 -6.46
C LEU A 135 6.65 -17.18 -6.40
N ASN A 136 7.54 -16.49 -5.67
CA ASN A 136 7.50 -15.04 -5.57
C ASN A 136 7.77 -14.36 -6.91
N LEU A 137 8.67 -14.91 -7.73
CA LEU A 137 8.94 -14.42 -9.08
C LEU A 137 7.74 -14.68 -10.01
N ARG A 138 7.10 -15.85 -9.92
CA ARG A 138 5.89 -16.15 -10.68
C ARG A 138 4.74 -15.20 -10.35
N GLN A 139 4.62 -14.78 -9.09
CA GLN A 139 3.61 -13.79 -8.69
C GLN A 139 3.82 -12.44 -9.38
N LEU A 140 5.08 -12.01 -9.58
CA LEU A 140 5.40 -10.82 -10.36
C LEU A 140 4.93 -10.98 -11.82
N ASP A 141 5.35 -12.07 -12.48
CA ASP A 141 4.98 -12.35 -13.88
C ASP A 141 3.45 -12.37 -14.08
N MET A 142 2.73 -13.04 -13.19
CA MET A 142 1.27 -13.16 -13.28
C MET A 142 0.54 -11.81 -13.13
N LEU A 143 1.15 -10.86 -12.43
CA LEU A 143 0.54 -9.57 -12.16
C LEU A 143 0.84 -8.52 -13.25
N CYS A 144 1.90 -8.70 -14.02
CA CYS A 144 2.33 -7.74 -15.04
C CYS A 144 1.22 -7.31 -16.01
N PRO A 145 0.38 -8.21 -16.57
CA PRO A 145 -0.69 -7.80 -17.47
C PRO A 145 -1.72 -6.87 -16.83
N LEU A 146 -2.03 -7.10 -15.54
CA LEU A 146 -2.98 -6.28 -14.80
C LEU A 146 -2.40 -4.90 -14.49
N ILE A 147 -1.14 -4.85 -14.03
CA ILE A 147 -0.48 -3.61 -13.63
C ILE A 147 -0.21 -2.67 -14.80
N LYS A 148 0.02 -3.21 -15.99
CA LYS A 148 0.40 -2.44 -17.17
C LYS A 148 -0.57 -1.30 -17.50
N SER A 149 -1.85 -1.48 -17.24
CA SER A 149 -2.91 -0.50 -17.52
C SER A 149 -3.37 0.31 -16.31
N THR A 150 -2.82 0.08 -15.11
CA THR A 150 -3.19 0.84 -13.90
C THR A 150 -2.59 2.25 -13.89
N ASP A 151 -3.25 3.18 -13.22
CA ASP A 151 -2.71 4.53 -12.96
C ASP A 151 -2.21 4.59 -11.50
N ILE A 152 -0.88 4.60 -11.34
CA ILE A 152 -0.22 4.64 -10.02
C ILE A 152 0.58 5.92 -9.92
N ARG A 153 0.23 6.78 -8.98
CA ARG A 153 0.79 8.11 -8.80
C ARG A 153 1.52 8.23 -7.46
N TYR A 154 2.65 8.92 -7.50
CA TYR A 154 3.38 9.35 -6.32
C TYR A 154 2.97 10.78 -5.97
N HIS A 155 2.79 11.04 -4.68
CA HIS A 155 2.63 12.38 -4.14
C HIS A 155 3.64 12.60 -3.01
N ASN A 156 4.17 13.80 -2.94
CA ASN A 156 5.26 14.13 -2.01
C ASN A 156 4.77 14.72 -0.67
N ASP A 157 3.46 14.73 -0.47
CA ASP A 157 2.90 15.28 0.76
C ASP A 157 3.16 14.34 1.93
N HIS A 158 3.68 14.89 3.02
CA HIS A 158 3.95 14.14 4.23
C HIS A 158 2.67 13.84 5.01
N ASP A 159 1.67 14.72 4.92
CA ASP A 159 0.34 14.52 5.48
C ASP A 159 -0.65 14.23 4.36
N LEU A 160 -1.27 13.06 4.44
CA LEU A 160 -2.33 12.67 3.50
C LEU A 160 -3.48 13.68 3.49
N CYS A 161 -3.74 14.33 4.62
CA CYS A 161 -4.82 15.31 4.74
C CYS A 161 -4.58 16.55 3.87
N ASP A 162 -3.34 17.04 3.80
CA ASP A 162 -3.00 18.18 2.93
C ASP A 162 -3.24 17.84 1.47
N PHE A 163 -2.89 16.61 1.09
CA PHE A 163 -3.12 16.14 -0.27
C PHE A 163 -4.61 16.00 -0.60
N ILE A 164 -5.41 15.43 0.31
CA ILE A 164 -6.87 15.29 0.10
C ILE A 164 -7.53 16.65 0.01
N ASP A 165 -7.12 17.62 0.82
CA ASP A 165 -7.68 18.97 0.80
C ASP A 165 -7.42 19.68 -0.54
N ALA A 166 -6.27 19.43 -1.15
CA ALA A 166 -5.87 20.02 -2.42
C ALA A 166 -6.55 19.40 -3.66
N LEU A 167 -7.16 18.20 -3.54
CA LEU A 167 -7.79 17.53 -4.67
C LEU A 167 -9.15 18.16 -5.00
N GLU A 168 -9.39 18.33 -6.29
CA GLU A 168 -10.65 18.80 -6.84
C GLU A 168 -11.34 17.67 -7.62
N GLY A 169 -12.67 17.61 -7.57
CA GLY A 169 -13.46 16.66 -8.36
C GLY A 169 -14.52 15.90 -7.59
N ASP A 170 -15.38 15.18 -8.33
CA ASP A 170 -16.52 14.39 -7.80
C ASP A 170 -16.15 12.92 -7.53
N ASN A 171 -14.87 12.60 -7.47
CA ASN A 171 -14.38 11.25 -7.22
C ASN A 171 -14.72 10.78 -5.79
N ILE A 172 -14.75 9.47 -5.60
CA ILE A 172 -14.72 8.90 -4.24
C ILE A 172 -13.27 8.83 -3.77
N TYR A 173 -12.97 9.45 -2.64
CA TYR A 173 -11.65 9.38 -1.99
C TYR A 173 -11.64 8.21 -1.02
N LEU A 174 -10.94 7.13 -1.40
CA LEU A 174 -10.83 5.90 -0.61
C LEU A 174 -9.59 5.95 0.27
N ILE A 175 -9.78 5.91 1.58
CA ILE A 175 -8.70 5.98 2.57
C ILE A 175 -8.69 4.68 3.37
N PRO A 176 -7.80 3.73 3.08
CA PRO A 176 -7.66 2.52 3.89
C PRO A 176 -6.92 2.83 5.20
N ALA A 177 -7.57 3.57 6.08
CA ALA A 177 -7.02 4.05 7.35
C ALA A 177 -6.64 2.92 8.32
N ASN A 178 -7.17 1.71 8.11
CA ASN A 178 -6.78 0.50 8.85
C ASN A 178 -5.33 0.07 8.62
N LYS A 179 -4.66 0.60 7.60
CA LYS A 179 -3.23 0.38 7.33
C LYS A 179 -2.32 1.18 8.27
N TYR A 180 -2.86 2.16 8.98
CA TYR A 180 -2.12 3.07 9.85
C TYR A 180 -2.40 2.76 11.31
N GLU A 181 -1.36 2.83 12.14
CA GLU A 181 -1.54 2.67 13.58
C GLU A 181 -2.35 3.84 14.15
N TYR A 182 -3.34 3.54 14.97
CA TYR A 182 -4.19 4.53 15.62
C TYR A 182 -3.42 5.41 16.63
N LYS A 183 -2.46 4.84 17.36
CA LYS A 183 -1.59 5.60 18.24
C LYS A 183 -0.52 6.30 17.40
N VAL A 184 -0.76 7.57 17.17
CA VAL A 184 0.25 8.49 16.65
C VAL A 184 1.38 8.59 17.67
N LEU A 185 2.35 7.71 17.55
CA LEU A 185 3.65 8.00 18.10
C LEU A 185 4.19 9.14 17.23
N LYS A 186 4.33 10.34 17.82
CA LYS A 186 5.09 11.46 17.25
C LYS A 186 6.53 10.99 17.03
N ARG A 187 6.74 10.21 16.00
CA ARG A 187 8.08 9.85 15.55
C ARG A 187 8.45 10.82 14.46
N ASN A 188 9.64 11.36 14.57
CA ASN A 188 10.21 12.16 13.50
C ASN A 188 10.12 11.37 12.20
N TYR A 189 9.51 11.97 11.19
CA TYR A 189 9.42 11.39 9.86
C TYR A 189 10.83 11.10 9.35
N VAL A 190 11.10 9.85 9.06
CA VAL A 190 12.31 9.44 8.37
C VAL A 190 11.87 8.99 6.98
N PRO A 191 12.33 9.64 5.90
CA PRO A 191 11.86 9.39 4.52
C PRO A 191 11.92 7.93 4.10
N ASN A 192 12.83 7.16 4.71
CA ASN A 192 13.13 5.78 4.37
C ASN A 192 12.36 4.76 5.23
N GLN A 193 11.46 5.21 6.10
CA GLN A 193 10.68 4.31 6.94
C GLN A 193 9.36 3.95 6.27
N GLU A 194 8.92 2.71 6.47
CA GLU A 194 7.63 2.21 5.99
C GLU A 194 6.43 2.87 6.67
N GLU A 195 6.69 3.63 7.74
CA GLU A 195 5.66 4.29 8.54
C GLU A 195 5.35 5.67 7.98
N VAL A 196 4.09 5.89 7.68
CA VAL A 196 3.55 7.17 7.27
C VAL A 196 2.80 7.77 8.43
N TYR A 197 3.00 9.07 8.65
CA TYR A 197 2.17 9.82 9.57
C TYR A 197 0.74 9.90 9.04
N PHE A 198 -0.21 9.52 9.87
CA PHE A 198 -1.62 9.61 9.54
C PHE A 198 -2.37 10.26 10.70
N ASN A 199 -2.89 11.45 10.46
CA ASN A 199 -3.65 12.21 11.45
C ASN A 199 -5.13 11.84 11.40
N HIS A 200 -5.52 10.88 12.24
CA HIS A 200 -6.90 10.40 12.30
C HIS A 200 -7.90 11.48 12.71
N GLU A 201 -7.53 12.41 13.59
CA GLU A 201 -8.41 13.51 14.01
C GLU A 201 -8.69 14.47 12.86
N ARG A 202 -7.66 14.78 12.07
CA ARG A 202 -7.80 15.63 10.89
C ARG A 202 -8.65 14.96 9.82
N ILE A 203 -8.48 13.67 9.57
CA ILE A 203 -9.38 12.93 8.66
C ILE A 203 -10.82 12.98 9.16
N PHE A 204 -11.03 12.84 10.46
CA PHE A 204 -12.37 12.96 11.03
C PHE A 204 -12.99 14.34 10.75
N ASN A 205 -12.22 15.42 10.92
CA ASN A 205 -12.68 16.77 10.62
C ASN A 205 -13.00 16.96 9.14
N ILE A 206 -12.16 16.46 8.24
CA ILE A 206 -12.43 16.48 6.79
C ILE A 206 -13.71 15.71 6.45
N LEU A 207 -13.90 14.52 7.03
CA LEU A 207 -15.13 13.73 6.84
C LEU A 207 -16.39 14.43 7.32
N LYS A 208 -16.27 15.31 8.31
CA LYS A 208 -17.39 16.06 8.90
C LYS A 208 -17.70 17.35 8.15
N GLU A 209 -16.67 18.05 7.69
CA GLU A 209 -16.75 19.45 7.21
C GLU A 209 -16.67 19.56 5.68
N SER A 210 -16.14 18.54 5.01
CA SER A 210 -15.94 18.55 3.57
C SER A 210 -17.18 18.02 2.83
N ASP A 211 -17.50 18.65 1.68
CA ASP A 211 -18.49 18.15 0.72
C ASP A 211 -17.95 16.98 -0.14
N LYS A 212 -16.70 16.60 0.04
CA LYS A 212 -16.05 15.50 -0.71
C LYS A 212 -16.64 14.15 -0.32
N LYS A 213 -16.76 13.26 -1.30
CA LYS A 213 -17.19 11.88 -1.09
C LYS A 213 -16.04 11.05 -0.56
N ILE A 214 -15.83 10.99 0.75
CA ILE A 214 -14.73 10.29 1.39
C ILE A 214 -15.23 9.00 2.02
N LEU A 215 -14.53 7.90 1.75
CA LEU A 215 -14.77 6.60 2.35
C LEU A 215 -13.51 6.13 3.09
N ALA A 216 -13.51 6.26 4.41
CA ALA A 216 -12.41 5.82 5.25
C ALA A 216 -12.69 4.43 5.84
N ILE A 217 -11.72 3.52 5.67
CA ILE A 217 -11.81 2.14 6.18
C ILE A 217 -10.97 2.04 7.43
N TYR A 218 -11.60 1.70 8.55
CA TYR A 218 -10.94 1.51 9.83
C TYR A 218 -11.03 0.04 10.30
N LYS A 219 -10.03 -0.38 11.07
CA LYS A 219 -10.19 -1.52 11.95
C LYS A 219 -11.03 -1.07 13.14
N TYR A 220 -11.98 -1.91 13.59
CA TYR A 220 -12.81 -1.57 14.75
C TYR A 220 -11.94 -1.09 15.93
N ASN A 221 -12.35 0.05 16.49
CA ASN A 221 -11.70 0.67 17.63
C ASN A 221 -12.74 1.59 18.30
N ASP A 222 -12.89 1.49 19.61
CA ASP A 222 -13.89 2.23 20.39
C ASP A 222 -13.76 3.76 20.21
N TYR A 223 -12.53 4.26 20.06
CA TYR A 223 -12.31 5.68 19.83
C TYR A 223 -12.79 6.11 18.43
N VAL A 224 -12.46 5.37 17.40
CA VAL A 224 -12.97 5.64 16.04
C VAL A 224 -14.49 5.54 16.03
N ASP A 225 -15.03 4.60 16.79
CA ASP A 225 -16.47 4.42 16.93
C ASP A 225 -17.17 5.64 17.55
N GLN A 226 -16.56 6.29 18.51
CA GLN A 226 -17.06 7.52 19.13
C GLN A 226 -16.94 8.73 18.21
N MET A 227 -15.90 8.79 17.36
CA MET A 227 -15.67 9.93 16.48
C MET A 227 -16.63 10.02 15.30
N HIS A 228 -17.07 8.90 14.76
CA HIS A 228 -17.85 8.87 13.53
C HIS A 228 -19.35 8.61 13.74
N ASN A 229 -20.18 9.48 13.18
CA ASN A 229 -21.65 9.35 13.25
C ASN A 229 -22.22 8.45 12.15
N ARG A 230 -21.54 8.32 11.02
CA ARG A 230 -21.94 7.48 9.88
C ARG A 230 -20.98 6.33 9.74
N LYS A 231 -21.42 5.11 10.03
CA LYS A 231 -20.58 3.91 10.09
C LYS A 231 -21.28 2.75 9.41
N ILE A 232 -20.48 1.92 8.77
CA ILE A 232 -20.89 0.62 8.27
C ILE A 232 -19.97 -0.40 8.93
N TYR A 233 -20.55 -1.32 9.67
CA TYR A 233 -19.78 -2.40 10.28
C TYR A 233 -19.68 -3.57 9.32
N VAL A 234 -18.51 -4.18 9.30
CA VAL A 234 -18.23 -5.36 8.51
C VAL A 234 -17.62 -6.41 9.43
N ASP A 235 -18.22 -7.56 9.51
CA ASP A 235 -17.72 -8.68 10.29
C ASP A 235 -16.50 -9.37 9.64
N LYS A 236 -15.92 -10.36 10.33
CA LYS A 236 -14.75 -11.10 9.83
C LYS A 236 -15.03 -11.89 8.55
N SER A 237 -16.29 -12.14 8.22
CA SER A 237 -16.71 -12.84 7.00
C SER A 237 -16.93 -11.87 5.82
N GLY A 238 -16.86 -10.57 6.06
CA GLY A 238 -17.13 -9.53 5.06
C GLY A 238 -18.61 -9.16 4.94
N LYS A 239 -19.46 -9.59 5.88
CA LYS A 239 -20.89 -9.27 5.90
C LYS A 239 -21.12 -7.93 6.58
N ILE A 240 -21.97 -7.11 5.97
CA ILE A 240 -22.44 -5.84 6.54
C ILE A 240 -23.45 -6.13 7.65
N THR A 241 -23.25 -5.50 8.82
CA THR A 241 -24.14 -5.62 9.99
C THR A 241 -24.58 -4.24 10.47
#